data_1e44b3c700db129a53ff235e7cc98e29
#
_entry.id   1e44b3c700db129a53ff235e7cc98e29
#
_cell.length_a   1.000
_cell.length_b   1.000
_cell.length_c   1.000
_cell.angle_alpha   90.00
_cell.angle_beta   90.00
_cell.angle_gamma   90.00
#
_symmetry.space_group_name_H-M   'P 1'
#
loop_
_entity.id
_entity.type
_entity.pdbx_description
1 polymer ?
#
loop_
_entity_poly.entity_id
_entity_poly.type
_entity_poly.pdbx_seq_one_letter_code
_entity_poly.pdbx_strand_id
1 'polypeptide(L)'
;KKRIYDFEQVLARLVDSSEHLEFRSGYGPEVYCGLVKVDGYLMGIVGNRQGVFPDYPEYTSEYMAVGGKLYRQGLIKMSEFVTLCSRDRVPMIWFQDTSGIDVGDTAEKAELLGLGQSLIYSIENSHLPMMLVVLRKGTAAAHYVLGGPTANNNNAFTLGTATTEINVMHGETAAAASYARRLVKEKDAGRPLGPVIDKMNEMVRHYDETSGPVYCAKKGFVDEIVRFHELRNYLVGFANCCYQNPRSICPQHQMILPRIIRSQIVRGLHRSENPA
;
A
#
# COMPACT_ATOMS: atom_id res chain seq x y z
N LYS A 1 2.74 -9.20 15.70
CA LYS A 1 2.91 -8.07 14.78
C LYS A 1 4.38 -7.84 14.32
N LYS A 2 5.39 -8.29 15.08
CA LYS A 2 6.84 -8.08 14.79
C LYS A 2 7.51 -9.28 14.08
N ARG A 3 6.79 -10.35 13.74
CA ARG A 3 7.39 -11.52 13.07
C ARG A 3 7.54 -11.27 11.57
N ILE A 4 8.72 -11.59 11.04
CA ILE A 4 8.98 -11.67 9.61
C ILE A 4 8.20 -12.87 9.04
N TYR A 5 7.62 -12.73 7.89
CA TYR A 5 7.02 -13.79 7.10
C TYR A 5 7.52 -13.70 5.66
N ASP A 6 7.49 -14.82 4.99
CA ASP A 6 7.82 -14.93 3.58
C ASP A 6 6.59 -14.56 2.74
N PHE A 7 6.69 -13.50 1.93
CA PHE A 7 5.61 -13.03 1.08
C PHE A 7 5.24 -14.06 0.00
N GLU A 8 6.19 -14.80 -0.52
CA GLU A 8 5.97 -15.85 -1.50
C GLU A 8 5.10 -16.98 -0.94
N GLN A 9 5.22 -17.27 0.36
CA GLN A 9 4.35 -18.22 1.04
C GLN A 9 2.90 -17.69 1.21
N VAL A 10 2.73 -16.39 1.31
CA VAL A 10 1.39 -15.77 1.28
C VAL A 10 0.83 -15.89 -0.13
N LEU A 11 1.62 -15.51 -1.14
CA LEU A 11 1.24 -15.53 -2.54
C LEU A 11 0.85 -16.95 -3.00
N ALA A 12 1.65 -17.96 -2.67
CA ALA A 12 1.42 -19.36 -3.03
C ALA A 12 0.08 -19.94 -2.53
N ARG A 13 -0.54 -19.32 -1.51
CA ARG A 13 -1.85 -19.72 -0.98
C ARG A 13 -3.02 -18.97 -1.63
N LEU A 14 -2.74 -17.94 -2.37
CA LEU A 14 -3.75 -17.03 -2.91
C LEU A 14 -3.88 -17.13 -4.44
N VAL A 15 -2.81 -17.53 -5.14
CA VAL A 15 -2.78 -17.62 -6.59
C VAL A 15 -2.87 -19.09 -7.08
N ASP A 16 -3.09 -19.26 -8.38
CA ASP A 16 -3.14 -20.57 -9.02
C ASP A 16 -1.74 -21.10 -9.19
N SER A 17 -1.53 -22.36 -8.81
CA SER A 17 -0.23 -23.03 -8.88
C SER A 17 0.98 -22.11 -8.63
N SER A 18 2.14 -22.61 -8.52
CA SER A 18 3.33 -21.82 -8.24
C SER A 18 3.90 -21.05 -9.44
N GLU A 19 3.21 -21.04 -10.57
CA GLU A 19 3.68 -20.31 -11.75
C GLU A 19 3.42 -18.82 -11.58
N HIS A 20 4.51 -18.08 -11.37
CA HIS A 20 4.49 -16.61 -11.38
C HIS A 20 5.70 -16.10 -12.16
N LEU A 21 5.51 -14.97 -12.83
CA LEU A 21 6.57 -14.28 -13.53
C LEU A 21 6.92 -13.01 -12.75
N GLU A 22 7.99 -13.04 -11.98
CA GLU A 22 8.46 -11.86 -11.28
C GLU A 22 9.15 -10.89 -12.25
N PHE A 23 8.70 -9.64 -12.19
CA PHE A 23 9.29 -8.53 -12.93
C PHE A 23 10.53 -8.02 -12.16
N ARG A 24 11.71 -8.06 -12.79
CA ARG A 24 12.97 -7.57 -12.23
C ARG A 24 13.27 -8.12 -10.82
N SER A 25 13.31 -9.40 -10.66
CA SER A 25 13.51 -10.07 -9.35
C SER A 25 14.76 -9.60 -8.60
N GLY A 26 15.84 -9.29 -9.29
CA GLY A 26 17.10 -8.79 -8.71
C GLY A 26 17.14 -7.27 -8.48
N TYR A 27 16.08 -6.53 -8.78
CA TYR A 27 16.03 -5.07 -8.64
C TYR A 27 14.88 -4.67 -7.71
N GLY A 28 15.14 -3.85 -6.69
CA GLY A 28 14.16 -3.50 -5.67
C GLY A 28 13.62 -4.74 -4.93
N PRO A 29 14.50 -5.54 -4.29
CA PRO A 29 14.12 -6.85 -3.74
C PRO A 29 13.12 -6.76 -2.58
N GLU A 30 12.98 -5.60 -1.94
CA GLU A 30 12.01 -5.33 -0.88
C GLU A 30 10.56 -5.29 -1.39
N VAL A 31 10.38 -5.24 -2.72
CA VAL A 31 9.07 -5.22 -3.36
C VAL A 31 8.98 -6.36 -4.38
N TYR A 32 7.94 -7.15 -4.26
CA TYR A 32 7.51 -8.09 -5.28
C TYR A 32 6.66 -7.37 -6.32
N CYS A 33 6.96 -7.54 -7.60
CA CYS A 33 6.10 -7.17 -8.72
C CYS A 33 6.05 -8.36 -9.67
N GLY A 34 4.89 -8.88 -9.99
CA GLY A 34 4.83 -10.06 -10.85
C GLY A 34 3.46 -10.33 -11.44
N LEU A 35 3.46 -11.10 -12.53
CA LEU A 35 2.26 -11.61 -13.17
C LEU A 35 1.94 -13.00 -12.62
N VAL A 36 0.68 -13.22 -12.26
CA VAL A 36 0.16 -14.47 -11.70
C VAL A 36 -1.19 -14.80 -12.32
N LYS A 37 -1.69 -15.99 -12.07
CA LYS A 37 -3.08 -16.34 -12.36
C LYS A 37 -3.90 -16.47 -11.09
N VAL A 38 -5.12 -15.98 -11.12
CA VAL A 38 -6.13 -16.14 -10.08
C VAL A 38 -7.39 -16.67 -10.73
N ASP A 39 -7.73 -17.92 -10.46
CA ASP A 39 -8.84 -18.65 -11.12
C ASP A 39 -8.73 -18.63 -12.66
N GLY A 40 -7.50 -18.81 -13.17
CA GLY A 40 -7.16 -18.77 -14.58
C GLY A 40 -6.99 -17.36 -15.17
N TYR A 41 -7.39 -16.31 -14.49
CA TYR A 41 -7.26 -14.93 -14.95
C TYR A 41 -5.89 -14.33 -14.64
N LEU A 42 -5.29 -13.65 -15.62
CA LEU A 42 -3.99 -12.99 -15.45
C LEU A 42 -4.15 -11.72 -14.60
N MET A 43 -3.36 -11.62 -13.54
CA MET A 43 -3.37 -10.48 -12.61
C MET A 43 -1.95 -9.99 -12.37
N GLY A 44 -1.79 -8.68 -12.24
CA GLY A 44 -0.57 -8.04 -11.74
C GLY A 44 -0.59 -7.98 -10.21
N ILE A 45 0.47 -8.45 -9.58
CA ILE A 45 0.63 -8.39 -8.12
C ILE A 45 1.76 -7.44 -7.77
N VAL A 46 1.52 -6.56 -6.81
CA VAL A 46 2.55 -5.81 -6.10
C VAL A 46 2.43 -6.12 -4.62
N GLY A 47 3.55 -6.40 -3.96
CA GLY A 47 3.54 -6.70 -2.53
C GLY A 47 4.86 -6.34 -1.83
N ASN A 48 4.76 -5.99 -0.54
CA ASN A 48 5.95 -5.75 0.27
C ASN A 48 6.52 -7.09 0.75
N ARG A 49 7.81 -7.30 0.53
CA ARG A 49 8.57 -8.36 1.17
C ARG A 49 9.04 -7.91 2.55
N GLN A 50 9.17 -8.87 3.45
CA GLN A 50 9.68 -8.67 4.80
C GLN A 50 11.07 -9.30 4.91
N GLY A 51 11.93 -8.77 5.76
CA GLY A 51 13.29 -9.28 5.95
C GLY A 51 14.35 -8.20 5.87
N VAL A 52 15.57 -8.62 5.60
CA VAL A 52 16.74 -7.75 5.46
C VAL A 52 17.38 -8.06 4.11
N PHE A 53 17.78 -7.04 3.40
CA PHE A 53 18.39 -7.12 2.06
C PHE A 53 19.79 -6.51 2.10
N PRO A 54 20.83 -7.33 2.42
CA PRO A 54 22.18 -6.83 2.64
C PRO A 54 22.86 -6.29 1.37
N ASP A 55 22.48 -6.84 0.21
CA ASP A 55 23.07 -6.47 -1.08
C ASP A 55 22.31 -5.33 -1.78
N TYR A 56 21.52 -4.58 -1.02
CA TYR A 56 20.83 -3.43 -1.58
C TYR A 56 21.85 -2.35 -1.99
N PRO A 57 21.76 -1.81 -3.20
CA PRO A 57 22.68 -0.79 -3.64
C PRO A 57 22.54 0.50 -2.83
N GLU A 58 23.54 1.36 -2.98
CA GLU A 58 23.62 2.70 -2.39
C GLU A 58 22.27 3.46 -2.41
N TYR A 59 22.12 4.45 -1.57
CA TYR A 59 20.93 5.29 -1.39
C TYR A 59 19.88 4.78 -0.39
N THR A 60 20.31 4.07 0.63
CA THR A 60 19.46 3.83 1.81
C THR A 60 19.96 4.66 3.00
N SER A 61 19.07 5.09 3.88
CA SER A 61 19.43 5.78 5.14
C SER A 61 19.99 4.82 6.20
N GLU A 62 19.82 3.53 5.99
CA GLU A 62 20.27 2.45 6.87
C GLU A 62 21.43 1.68 6.24
N TYR A 63 22.19 0.96 7.07
CA TYR A 63 23.32 0.14 6.61
C TYR A 63 22.89 -0.96 5.63
N MET A 64 21.64 -1.39 5.70
CA MET A 64 21.04 -2.36 4.79
C MET A 64 19.55 -2.08 4.64
N ALA A 65 18.97 -2.44 3.50
CA ALA A 65 17.53 -2.27 3.28
C ALA A 65 16.72 -3.23 4.15
N VAL A 66 15.61 -2.74 4.69
CA VAL A 66 14.71 -3.47 5.57
C VAL A 66 13.35 -3.61 4.90
N GLY A 67 12.82 -4.83 4.91
CA GLY A 67 11.52 -5.13 4.35
C GLY A 67 10.38 -4.32 4.98
N GLY A 68 9.40 -3.99 4.17
CA GLY A 68 8.29 -3.14 4.56
C GLY A 68 8.58 -1.63 4.45
N LYS A 69 9.83 -1.21 4.26
CA LYS A 69 10.16 0.15 3.82
C LYS A 69 10.21 0.21 2.29
N LEU A 70 10.04 1.40 1.75
CA LEU A 70 10.17 1.68 0.33
C LEU A 70 11.44 2.47 0.06
N TYR A 71 12.21 1.99 -0.90
CA TYR A 71 13.47 2.57 -1.35
C TYR A 71 13.40 2.93 -2.83
N ARG A 72 14.45 3.58 -3.33
CA ARG A 72 14.54 4.08 -4.70
C ARG A 72 14.21 3.02 -5.75
N GLN A 73 14.84 1.86 -5.67
CA GLN A 73 14.66 0.81 -6.68
C GLN A 73 13.25 0.23 -6.66
N GLY A 74 12.67 0.01 -5.48
CA GLY A 74 11.30 -0.48 -5.34
C GLY A 74 10.27 0.48 -5.93
N LEU A 75 10.42 1.78 -5.71
CA LEU A 75 9.54 2.80 -6.29
C LEU A 75 9.63 2.83 -7.82
N ILE A 76 10.84 2.74 -8.39
CA ILE A 76 11.04 2.66 -9.84
C ILE A 76 10.42 1.37 -10.40
N LYS A 77 10.72 0.21 -9.78
CA LYS A 77 10.20 -1.10 -10.18
C LYS A 77 8.67 -1.10 -10.23
N MET A 78 8.03 -0.59 -9.20
CA MET A 78 6.57 -0.51 -9.13
C MET A 78 5.99 0.40 -10.21
N SER A 79 6.55 1.60 -10.42
CA SER A 79 6.08 2.54 -11.44
C SER A 79 6.12 1.95 -12.84
N GLU A 80 7.21 1.26 -13.18
CA GLU A 80 7.36 0.60 -14.47
C GLU A 80 6.45 -0.62 -14.61
N PHE A 81 6.25 -1.37 -13.53
CA PHE A 81 5.34 -2.53 -13.53
C PHE A 81 3.88 -2.09 -13.70
N VAL A 82 3.44 -1.02 -13.03
CA VAL A 82 2.12 -0.41 -13.26
C VAL A 82 1.94 -0.01 -14.71
N THR A 83 2.96 0.62 -15.31
CA THR A 83 2.95 1.03 -16.71
C THR A 83 2.84 -0.17 -17.66
N LEU A 84 3.57 -1.26 -17.36
CA LEU A 84 3.49 -2.52 -18.11
C LEU A 84 2.08 -3.11 -18.03
N CYS A 85 1.54 -3.26 -16.84
CA CYS A 85 0.18 -3.77 -16.63
C CYS A 85 -0.87 -2.88 -17.33
N SER A 86 -0.69 -1.56 -17.29
CA SER A 86 -1.57 -0.60 -17.95
C SER A 86 -1.58 -0.79 -19.47
N ARG A 87 -0.40 -0.91 -20.08
CA ARG A 87 -0.26 -1.16 -21.51
C ARG A 87 -0.96 -2.45 -21.94
N ASP A 88 -0.79 -3.51 -21.14
CA ASP A 88 -1.29 -4.85 -21.45
C ASP A 88 -2.70 -5.11 -20.89
N ARG A 89 -3.29 -4.10 -20.23
CA ARG A 89 -4.64 -4.13 -19.61
C ARG A 89 -4.81 -5.25 -18.59
N VAL A 90 -3.80 -5.48 -17.77
CA VAL A 90 -3.81 -6.48 -16.70
C VAL A 90 -4.26 -5.85 -15.39
N PRO A 91 -5.41 -6.23 -14.81
CA PRO A 91 -5.87 -5.73 -13.52
C PRO A 91 -4.86 -6.02 -12.42
N MET A 92 -4.83 -5.21 -11.36
CA MET A 92 -3.79 -5.29 -10.35
C MET A 92 -4.34 -5.51 -8.94
N ILE A 93 -3.58 -6.26 -8.14
CA ILE A 93 -3.82 -6.45 -6.71
C ILE A 93 -2.57 -6.02 -5.95
N TRP A 94 -2.78 -5.14 -4.98
CA TRP A 94 -1.74 -4.63 -4.09
C TRP A 94 -1.82 -5.33 -2.74
N PHE A 95 -0.69 -5.83 -2.24
CA PHE A 95 -0.55 -6.38 -0.89
C PHE A 95 0.34 -5.49 -0.06
N GLN A 96 -0.23 -4.82 0.92
CA GLN A 96 0.50 -3.91 1.78
C GLN A 96 0.89 -4.55 3.11
N ASP A 97 2.16 -4.40 3.43
CA ASP A 97 2.72 -4.50 4.77
C ASP A 97 3.91 -3.54 4.87
N THR A 98 3.61 -2.25 4.92
CA THR A 98 4.60 -1.18 4.82
C THR A 98 4.66 -0.33 6.08
N SER A 99 5.88 -0.05 6.52
CA SER A 99 6.16 0.84 7.65
C SER A 99 6.50 2.27 7.24
N GLY A 100 6.64 2.54 5.94
CA GLY A 100 6.92 3.89 5.43
C GLY A 100 7.85 3.90 4.21
N ILE A 101 8.04 5.09 3.65
CA ILE A 101 9.12 5.40 2.71
C ILE A 101 10.35 5.70 3.55
N ASP A 102 11.54 5.34 3.06
CA ASP A 102 12.78 5.65 3.76
C ASP A 102 12.98 7.16 3.92
N VAL A 103 13.66 7.58 4.96
CA VAL A 103 13.81 8.99 5.36
C VAL A 103 15.26 9.32 5.71
N GLY A 104 15.59 10.60 5.68
CA GLY A 104 16.92 11.13 5.99
C GLY A 104 17.67 11.62 4.76
N ASP A 105 18.83 12.23 4.96
CA ASP A 105 19.60 12.91 3.92
C ASP A 105 19.93 12.02 2.71
N THR A 106 20.25 10.75 2.96
CA THR A 106 20.53 9.78 1.87
C THR A 106 19.27 9.48 1.06
N ALA A 107 18.14 9.31 1.72
CA ALA A 107 16.85 9.06 1.08
C ALA A 107 16.40 10.28 0.26
N GLU A 108 16.60 11.50 0.77
CA GLU A 108 16.29 12.73 0.04
C GLU A 108 17.17 12.89 -1.20
N LYS A 109 18.48 12.63 -1.08
CA LYS A 109 19.42 12.61 -2.22
C LYS A 109 19.08 11.53 -3.25
N ALA A 110 18.42 10.45 -2.82
CA ALA A 110 17.91 9.39 -3.69
C ALA A 110 16.59 9.76 -4.38
N GLU A 111 16.07 10.98 -4.18
CA GLU A 111 14.85 11.52 -4.82
C GLU A 111 13.58 10.71 -4.52
N LEU A 112 13.48 10.11 -3.34
CA LEU A 112 12.37 9.22 -2.99
C LEU A 112 10.99 9.90 -3.06
N LEU A 113 10.92 11.19 -2.74
CA LEU A 113 9.67 11.95 -2.84
C LEU A 113 9.19 12.08 -4.29
N GLY A 114 10.10 12.42 -5.20
CA GLY A 114 9.80 12.50 -6.64
C GLY A 114 9.43 11.16 -7.25
N LEU A 115 10.10 10.08 -6.80
CA LEU A 115 9.77 8.72 -7.24
C LEU A 115 8.43 8.25 -6.69
N GLY A 116 8.08 8.61 -5.45
CA GLY A 116 6.75 8.38 -4.90
C GLY A 116 5.66 9.07 -5.70
N GLN A 117 5.90 10.33 -6.11
CA GLN A 117 5.02 11.07 -7.01
C GLN A 117 4.90 10.37 -8.38
N SER A 118 5.99 9.87 -8.94
CA SER A 118 5.99 9.14 -10.21
C SER A 118 5.16 7.86 -10.14
N LEU A 119 5.20 7.15 -9.01
CA LEU A 119 4.38 5.97 -8.78
C LEU A 119 2.89 6.33 -8.73
N ILE A 120 2.52 7.36 -7.97
CA ILE A 120 1.13 7.86 -7.92
C ILE A 120 0.66 8.24 -9.33
N TYR A 121 1.48 8.96 -10.07
CA TYR A 121 1.18 9.35 -11.46
C TYR A 121 0.95 8.13 -12.36
N SER A 122 1.77 7.09 -12.25
CA SER A 122 1.61 5.84 -13.00
C SER A 122 0.30 5.14 -12.65
N ILE A 123 -0.08 5.09 -11.36
CA ILE A 123 -1.33 4.50 -10.88
C ILE A 123 -2.54 5.28 -11.43
N GLU A 124 -2.55 6.59 -11.25
CA GLU A 124 -3.68 7.46 -11.64
C GLU A 124 -3.92 7.46 -13.15
N ASN A 125 -2.88 7.30 -13.95
CA ASN A 125 -3.00 7.25 -15.41
C ASN A 125 -3.16 5.83 -15.98
N SER A 126 -3.20 4.81 -15.15
CA SER A 126 -3.23 3.42 -15.61
C SER A 126 -4.59 2.95 -16.14
N HIS A 127 -5.68 3.54 -15.76
CA HIS A 127 -7.05 3.12 -16.11
C HIS A 127 -7.36 1.63 -15.81
N LEU A 128 -6.62 1.02 -14.89
CA LEU A 128 -6.80 -0.38 -14.53
C LEU A 128 -7.68 -0.51 -13.28
N PRO A 129 -8.58 -1.50 -13.23
CA PRO A 129 -9.17 -1.89 -11.97
C PRO A 129 -8.08 -2.38 -11.01
N MET A 130 -8.10 -1.87 -9.79
CA MET A 130 -7.15 -2.23 -8.75
C MET A 130 -7.87 -2.63 -7.48
N MET A 131 -7.28 -3.54 -6.73
CA MET A 131 -7.73 -3.93 -5.39
C MET A 131 -6.55 -3.84 -4.43
N LEU A 132 -6.81 -3.36 -3.22
CA LEU A 132 -5.82 -3.29 -2.15
C LEU A 132 -6.15 -4.30 -1.05
N VAL A 133 -5.13 -5.01 -0.58
CA VAL A 133 -5.17 -5.85 0.61
C VAL A 133 -4.13 -5.37 1.61
N VAL A 134 -4.55 -4.82 2.72
CA VAL A 134 -3.65 -4.45 3.82
C VAL A 134 -3.46 -5.68 4.69
N LEU A 135 -2.37 -6.42 4.46
CA LEU A 135 -2.05 -7.65 5.19
C LEU A 135 -1.77 -7.38 6.66
N ARG A 136 -1.00 -6.32 6.94
CA ARG A 136 -0.60 -5.98 8.30
C ARG A 136 -0.53 -4.46 8.48
N LYS A 137 0.46 -3.79 7.90
CA LYS A 137 0.72 -2.38 8.10
C LYS A 137 0.48 -1.56 6.83
N GLY A 138 -0.25 -0.47 6.99
CA GLY A 138 -0.36 0.59 5.99
C GLY A 138 -0.01 1.92 6.65
N THR A 139 1.28 2.33 6.60
CA THR A 139 1.74 3.48 7.37
C THR A 139 2.02 4.68 6.47
N ALA A 140 1.49 5.83 6.84
CA ALA A 140 1.79 7.16 6.31
C ALA A 140 1.74 7.24 4.76
N ALA A 141 2.67 7.98 4.17
CA ALA A 141 2.76 8.18 2.73
C ALA A 141 2.94 6.86 1.96
N ALA A 142 3.57 5.83 2.55
CA ALA A 142 3.71 4.54 1.90
C ALA A 142 2.37 3.83 1.68
N HIS A 143 1.42 3.93 2.65
CA HIS A 143 0.05 3.47 2.44
C HIS A 143 -0.61 4.18 1.26
N TYR A 144 -0.38 5.48 1.15
CA TYR A 144 -0.91 6.32 0.09
C TYR A 144 -0.36 5.92 -1.29
N VAL A 145 0.96 5.76 -1.43
CA VAL A 145 1.61 5.49 -2.73
C VAL A 145 1.48 4.03 -3.19
N LEU A 146 1.21 3.09 -2.29
CA LEU A 146 1.04 1.67 -2.62
C LEU A 146 -0.41 1.30 -2.96
N GLY A 147 -1.05 2.06 -3.81
CA GLY A 147 -2.41 1.79 -4.25
C GLY A 147 -3.49 2.09 -3.21
N GLY A 148 -3.17 2.88 -2.18
CA GLY A 148 -4.13 3.30 -1.17
C GLY A 148 -5.30 4.10 -1.77
N PRO A 149 -6.52 3.94 -1.25
CA PRO A 149 -7.75 4.45 -1.89
C PRO A 149 -7.81 5.97 -2.01
N THR A 150 -7.05 6.71 -1.22
CA THR A 150 -7.01 8.18 -1.28
C THR A 150 -6.18 8.73 -2.42
N ALA A 151 -5.23 7.93 -2.95
CA ALA A 151 -4.38 8.28 -4.10
C ALA A 151 -4.65 7.41 -5.32
N ASN A 152 -5.65 6.56 -5.29
CA ASN A 152 -5.93 5.58 -6.33
C ASN A 152 -7.43 5.49 -6.60
N ASN A 153 -7.89 6.28 -7.56
CA ASN A 153 -9.29 6.23 -7.97
C ASN A 153 -9.65 4.98 -8.76
N ASN A 154 -8.67 4.21 -9.17
CA ASN A 154 -8.87 2.91 -9.80
C ASN A 154 -9.07 1.79 -8.76
N ASN A 155 -8.93 2.12 -7.47
CA ASN A 155 -9.16 1.17 -6.39
C ASN A 155 -10.65 0.84 -6.28
N ALA A 156 -11.01 -0.37 -6.63
CA ALA A 156 -12.37 -0.86 -6.56
C ALA A 156 -12.74 -1.30 -5.14
N PHE A 157 -11.75 -1.80 -4.39
CA PHE A 157 -11.99 -2.47 -3.11
C PHE A 157 -10.73 -2.50 -2.24
N THR A 158 -10.87 -2.19 -0.95
CA THR A 158 -9.81 -2.26 0.04
C THR A 158 -10.14 -3.28 1.12
N LEU A 159 -9.35 -4.32 1.24
CA LEU A 159 -9.48 -5.36 2.26
C LEU A 159 -8.45 -5.18 3.38
N GLY A 160 -8.89 -5.44 4.59
CA GLY A 160 -8.02 -5.62 5.73
C GLY A 160 -8.03 -7.07 6.23
N THR A 161 -7.04 -7.44 7.01
CA THR A 161 -6.99 -8.70 7.76
C THR A 161 -7.16 -8.45 9.27
N ALA A 162 -7.21 -9.51 10.05
CA ALA A 162 -7.24 -9.40 11.52
C ALA A 162 -6.00 -8.70 12.12
N THR A 163 -4.93 -8.53 11.34
CA THR A 163 -3.69 -7.88 11.75
C THR A 163 -3.48 -6.50 11.15
N THR A 164 -4.44 -5.99 10.41
CA THR A 164 -4.38 -4.67 9.76
C THR A 164 -4.20 -3.55 10.76
N GLU A 165 -3.27 -2.67 10.46
CA GLU A 165 -3.03 -1.41 11.15
C GLU A 165 -2.81 -0.31 10.10
N ILE A 166 -3.67 0.71 10.12
CA ILE A 166 -3.50 1.89 9.27
C ILE A 166 -3.31 3.11 10.16
N ASN A 167 -2.18 3.77 10.02
CA ASN A 167 -1.83 4.94 10.84
C ASN A 167 -0.85 5.87 10.10
N VAL A 168 -0.69 7.09 10.64
CA VAL A 168 0.31 8.04 10.16
C VAL A 168 1.71 7.64 10.61
N MET A 169 1.84 7.12 11.83
CA MET A 169 3.08 6.59 12.40
C MET A 169 2.75 5.63 13.55
N HIS A 170 3.67 4.78 13.91
CA HIS A 170 3.49 3.89 15.05
C HIS A 170 3.46 4.66 16.38
N GLY A 171 2.64 4.23 17.32
CA GLY A 171 2.46 4.91 18.60
C GLY A 171 3.76 5.10 19.39
N GLU A 172 4.66 4.11 19.39
CA GLU A 172 5.99 4.19 19.98
C GLU A 172 6.81 5.34 19.38
N THR A 173 6.78 5.46 18.04
CA THR A 173 7.48 6.54 17.31
C THR A 173 6.85 7.91 17.62
N ALA A 174 5.52 8.00 17.65
CA ALA A 174 4.80 9.22 17.97
C ALA A 174 5.11 9.69 19.41
N ALA A 175 5.09 8.76 20.35
CA ALA A 175 5.42 9.05 21.75
C ALA A 175 6.88 9.50 21.90
N ALA A 176 7.83 8.82 21.24
CA ALA A 176 9.23 9.21 21.25
C ALA A 176 9.43 10.63 20.67
N ALA A 177 8.87 10.90 19.49
CA ALA A 177 8.97 12.20 18.84
C ALA A 177 8.38 13.34 19.70
N SER A 178 7.25 13.09 20.37
CA SER A 178 6.55 14.10 21.15
C SER A 178 7.19 14.38 22.51
N TYR A 179 7.81 13.38 23.13
CA TYR A 179 8.22 13.45 24.52
C TYR A 179 9.74 13.32 24.77
N ALA A 180 10.57 12.99 23.75
CA ALA A 180 12.00 12.78 23.93
C ALA A 180 12.69 14.00 24.59
N ARG A 181 12.43 15.21 24.08
CA ARG A 181 13.00 16.44 24.64
C ARG A 181 12.58 16.68 26.10
N ARG A 182 11.34 16.33 26.41
CA ARG A 182 10.81 16.48 27.78
C ARG A 182 11.44 15.46 28.72
N LEU A 183 11.63 14.21 28.28
CA LEU A 183 12.33 13.19 29.05
C LEU A 183 13.76 13.64 29.43
N VAL A 184 14.51 14.19 28.45
CA VAL A 184 15.86 14.69 28.68
C VAL A 184 15.82 15.84 29.70
N LYS A 185 14.94 16.83 29.51
CA LYS A 185 14.80 17.98 30.42
C LYS A 185 14.45 17.58 31.85
N GLU A 186 13.52 16.63 32.04
CA GLU A 186 13.17 16.15 33.39
C GLU A 186 14.32 15.37 34.04
N LYS A 187 15.04 14.56 33.24
CA LYS A 187 16.21 13.81 33.68
C LYS A 187 17.33 14.75 34.16
N ASP A 188 17.67 15.76 33.36
CA ASP A 188 18.73 16.70 33.65
C ASP A 188 18.40 17.57 34.91
N ALA A 189 17.11 17.79 35.13
CA ALA A 189 16.62 18.51 36.31
C ALA A 189 16.45 17.64 37.57
N GLY A 190 16.80 16.34 37.51
CA GLY A 190 16.63 15.40 38.63
C GLY A 190 15.18 15.13 39.01
N ARG A 191 14.20 15.40 38.12
CA ARG A 191 12.78 15.22 38.40
C ARG A 191 12.31 13.80 38.03
N PRO A 192 11.22 13.32 38.65
CA PRO A 192 10.68 11.99 38.35
C PRO A 192 10.24 11.86 36.87
N LEU A 193 10.68 10.80 36.20
CA LEU A 193 10.33 10.54 34.79
C LEU A 193 8.95 9.86 34.62
N GLY A 194 8.40 9.26 35.72
CA GLY A 194 7.14 8.54 35.69
C GLY A 194 6.00 9.28 34.97
N PRO A 195 5.70 10.54 35.32
CA PRO A 195 4.61 11.29 34.70
C PRO A 195 4.77 11.50 33.18
N VAL A 196 6.01 11.54 32.67
CA VAL A 196 6.28 11.65 31.23
C VAL A 196 6.11 10.29 30.56
N ILE A 197 6.61 9.24 31.18
CA ILE A 197 6.46 7.85 30.68
C ILE A 197 4.99 7.46 30.64
N ASP A 198 4.19 7.84 31.64
CA ASP A 198 2.75 7.55 31.65
C ASP A 198 2.03 8.20 30.46
N LYS A 199 2.36 9.44 30.14
CA LYS A 199 1.82 10.14 28.95
C LYS A 199 2.27 9.50 27.63
N MET A 200 3.50 9.01 27.56
CA MET A 200 3.99 8.25 26.41
C MET A 200 3.20 6.96 26.23
N ASN A 201 2.98 6.21 27.30
CA ASN A 201 2.19 4.98 27.28
C ASN A 201 0.72 5.22 26.94
N GLU A 202 0.14 6.33 27.39
CA GLU A 202 -1.21 6.75 27.03
C GLU A 202 -1.30 7.05 25.51
N MET A 203 -0.32 7.76 24.95
CA MET A 203 -0.24 8.02 23.51
C MET A 203 -0.10 6.72 22.73
N VAL A 204 0.75 5.79 23.13
CA VAL A 204 0.91 4.49 22.47
C VAL A 204 -0.43 3.74 22.46
N ARG A 205 -1.11 3.65 23.60
CA ARG A 205 -2.44 3.01 23.68
C ARG A 205 -3.46 3.66 22.75
N HIS A 206 -3.50 4.99 22.70
CA HIS A 206 -4.40 5.72 21.80
C HIS A 206 -4.15 5.36 20.34
N TYR A 207 -2.89 5.31 19.91
CA TYR A 207 -2.54 4.89 18.55
C TYR A 207 -2.93 3.43 18.26
N ASP A 208 -2.71 2.51 19.21
CA ASP A 208 -3.11 1.10 19.06
C ASP A 208 -4.63 0.95 18.92
N GLU A 209 -5.41 1.72 19.68
CA GLU A 209 -6.87 1.72 19.64
C GLU A 209 -7.42 2.32 18.34
N THR A 210 -6.72 3.32 17.77
CA THR A 210 -7.17 4.09 16.60
C THR A 210 -6.55 3.65 15.29
N SER A 211 -5.81 2.54 15.24
CA SER A 211 -5.19 2.00 14.03
C SER A 211 -5.60 0.56 13.70
N GLY A 212 -6.22 -0.13 14.64
CA GLY A 212 -6.54 -1.55 14.50
C GLY A 212 -7.69 -1.84 13.52
N PRO A 213 -7.89 -3.13 13.14
CA PRO A 213 -8.79 -3.51 12.06
C PRO A 213 -10.24 -3.06 12.28
N VAL A 214 -10.75 -3.21 13.50
CA VAL A 214 -12.13 -2.79 13.82
C VAL A 214 -12.31 -1.28 13.69
N TYR A 215 -11.33 -0.50 14.11
CA TYR A 215 -11.34 0.94 13.94
C TYR A 215 -11.30 1.33 12.47
N CYS A 216 -10.39 0.71 11.69
CA CYS A 216 -10.25 0.94 10.26
C CYS A 216 -11.56 0.66 9.50
N ALA A 217 -12.24 -0.46 9.80
CA ALA A 217 -13.53 -0.78 9.21
C ALA A 217 -14.62 0.23 9.59
N LYS A 218 -14.72 0.59 10.89
CA LYS A 218 -15.70 1.58 11.35
C LYS A 218 -15.49 2.98 10.75
N LYS A 219 -14.28 3.32 10.36
CA LYS A 219 -13.90 4.61 9.76
C LYS A 219 -13.92 4.59 8.24
N GLY A 220 -14.16 3.44 7.61
CA GLY A 220 -14.12 3.29 6.17
C GLY A 220 -12.72 3.38 5.57
N PHE A 221 -11.67 3.07 6.35
CA PHE A 221 -10.31 2.96 5.84
C PHE A 221 -10.11 1.65 5.09
N VAL A 222 -10.91 0.64 5.40
CA VAL A 222 -11.06 -0.61 4.65
C VAL A 222 -12.53 -0.90 4.46
N ASP A 223 -12.87 -1.53 3.36
CA ASP A 223 -14.25 -1.90 3.03
C ASP A 223 -14.69 -3.14 3.79
N GLU A 224 -13.77 -4.09 4.01
CA GLU A 224 -14.06 -5.34 4.72
C GLU A 224 -12.83 -5.86 5.47
N ILE A 225 -13.04 -6.54 6.60
CA ILE A 225 -12.02 -7.30 7.32
C ILE A 225 -12.22 -8.78 7.04
N VAL A 226 -11.26 -9.38 6.34
CA VAL A 226 -11.35 -10.73 5.79
C VAL A 226 -10.42 -11.68 6.55
N ARG A 227 -10.89 -12.90 6.83
CA ARG A 227 -10.01 -13.97 7.32
C ARG A 227 -9.08 -14.42 6.20
N PHE A 228 -7.84 -14.75 6.53
CA PHE A 228 -6.84 -15.07 5.52
C PHE A 228 -7.26 -16.25 4.60
N HIS A 229 -7.94 -17.26 5.13
CA HIS A 229 -8.42 -18.40 4.34
C HIS A 229 -9.58 -18.06 3.38
N GLU A 230 -10.27 -16.95 3.60
CA GLU A 230 -11.35 -16.45 2.73
C GLU A 230 -10.83 -15.48 1.66
N LEU A 231 -9.62 -14.95 1.86
CA LEU A 231 -9.05 -13.88 1.01
C LEU A 231 -9.00 -14.28 -0.46
N ARG A 232 -8.64 -15.54 -0.78
CA ARG A 232 -8.63 -16.03 -2.15
C ARG A 232 -9.99 -15.86 -2.85
N ASN A 233 -11.11 -16.06 -2.15
CA ASN A 233 -12.45 -15.90 -2.75
C ASN A 233 -12.71 -14.45 -3.21
N TYR A 234 -12.22 -13.47 -2.44
CA TYR A 234 -12.29 -12.05 -2.82
C TYR A 234 -11.43 -11.75 -4.04
N LEU A 235 -10.22 -12.34 -4.13
CA LEU A 235 -9.35 -12.19 -5.30
C LEU A 235 -10.02 -12.78 -6.55
N VAL A 236 -10.60 -13.98 -6.44
CA VAL A 236 -11.34 -14.62 -7.52
C VAL A 236 -12.54 -13.79 -7.95
N GLY A 237 -13.33 -13.29 -7.00
CA GLY A 237 -14.47 -12.41 -7.28
C GLY A 237 -14.05 -11.14 -8.02
N PHE A 238 -12.97 -10.49 -7.57
CA PHE A 238 -12.42 -9.31 -8.23
C PHE A 238 -11.92 -9.61 -9.65
N ALA A 239 -11.15 -10.68 -9.83
CA ALA A 239 -10.66 -11.10 -11.15
C ALA A 239 -11.83 -11.37 -12.12
N ASN A 240 -12.84 -12.10 -11.68
CA ASN A 240 -14.05 -12.35 -12.47
C ASN A 240 -14.74 -11.05 -12.88
N CYS A 241 -14.97 -10.13 -11.95
CA CYS A 241 -15.59 -8.83 -12.26
C CYS A 241 -14.79 -8.04 -13.30
N CYS A 242 -13.47 -8.00 -13.19
CA CYS A 242 -12.61 -7.30 -14.15
C CYS A 242 -12.71 -7.86 -15.56
N TYR A 243 -12.73 -9.18 -15.70
CA TYR A 243 -12.71 -9.85 -17.01
C TYR A 243 -14.10 -10.05 -17.63
N GLN A 244 -15.16 -10.10 -16.84
CA GLN A 244 -16.54 -10.11 -17.34
C GLN A 244 -16.99 -8.75 -17.86
N ASN A 245 -16.36 -7.67 -17.44
CA ASN A 245 -16.65 -6.33 -17.92
C ASN A 245 -15.43 -5.66 -18.59
N PRO A 246 -14.98 -6.17 -19.76
CA PRO A 246 -13.79 -5.66 -20.44
C PRO A 246 -13.94 -4.22 -20.95
N ARG A 247 -15.15 -3.66 -20.89
CA ARG A 247 -15.46 -2.26 -21.22
C ARG A 247 -15.55 -1.35 -20.00
N SER A 248 -15.33 -1.88 -18.81
CA SER A 248 -15.25 -1.06 -17.62
C SER A 248 -13.99 -0.19 -17.73
N ILE A 249 -14.18 1.01 -18.22
CA ILE A 249 -13.15 2.02 -18.29
C ILE A 249 -13.15 2.70 -16.93
N CYS A 250 -12.07 2.54 -16.18
CA CYS A 250 -11.84 3.41 -15.04
C CYS A 250 -11.71 4.85 -15.56
N PRO A 251 -12.57 5.78 -15.13
CA PRO A 251 -12.51 7.15 -15.59
C PRO A 251 -11.17 7.76 -15.19
N GLN A 252 -10.58 8.52 -16.09
CA GLN A 252 -9.40 9.30 -15.78
C GLN A 252 -9.64 10.13 -14.52
N HIS A 253 -8.76 9.99 -13.53
CA HIS A 253 -8.83 10.84 -12.36
C HIS A 253 -8.39 12.26 -12.70
N GLN A 254 -9.26 13.19 -12.48
CA GLN A 254 -8.88 14.60 -12.44
C GLN A 254 -9.02 15.06 -10.99
N MET A 255 -7.89 15.30 -10.35
CA MET A 255 -7.82 15.67 -8.93
C MET A 255 -8.72 16.84 -8.51
N ILE A 256 -9.16 17.67 -9.46
CA ILE A 256 -9.82 18.93 -9.15
C ILE A 256 -11.35 18.86 -9.12
N LEU A 257 -12.02 17.96 -9.90
CA LEU A 257 -13.48 17.92 -9.98
C LEU A 257 -14.07 16.50 -10.30
N PRO A 258 -13.81 15.47 -9.49
CA PRO A 258 -14.23 14.10 -9.81
C PRO A 258 -15.74 13.91 -9.98
N ARG A 259 -16.57 14.70 -9.29
CA ARG A 259 -18.03 14.61 -9.38
C ARG A 259 -18.60 15.19 -10.69
N ILE A 260 -18.00 16.26 -11.19
CA ILE A 260 -18.46 16.91 -12.43
C ILE A 260 -18.14 16.02 -13.63
N ILE A 261 -16.98 15.39 -13.64
CA ILE A 261 -16.56 14.49 -14.73
C ILE A 261 -17.42 13.24 -14.78
N ARG A 262 -17.68 12.60 -13.64
CA ARG A 262 -18.63 11.45 -13.58
C ARG A 262 -20.00 11.82 -14.14
N SER A 263 -20.52 13.00 -13.80
CA SER A 263 -21.81 13.45 -14.31
C SER A 263 -21.80 13.72 -15.81
N GLN A 264 -20.69 14.18 -16.39
CA GLN A 264 -20.53 14.40 -17.82
C GLN A 264 -20.40 13.11 -18.61
N ILE A 265 -19.65 12.14 -18.09
CA ILE A 265 -19.51 10.82 -18.71
C ILE A 265 -20.85 10.09 -18.72
N VAL A 266 -21.58 10.06 -17.60
CA VAL A 266 -22.92 9.46 -17.51
C VAL A 266 -23.89 10.12 -18.48
N ARG A 267 -23.89 11.45 -18.62
CA ARG A 267 -24.73 12.17 -19.58
C ARG A 267 -24.32 11.87 -21.04
N GLY A 268 -23.03 11.64 -21.30
CA GLY A 268 -22.53 11.24 -22.62
C GLY A 268 -22.98 9.84 -23.02
N LEU A 269 -22.97 8.90 -22.08
CA LEU A 269 -23.43 7.53 -22.30
C LEU A 269 -24.94 7.46 -22.59
N HIS A 270 -25.76 8.22 -21.87
CA HIS A 270 -27.20 8.27 -22.14
C HIS A 270 -27.58 8.94 -23.48
N ARG A 271 -26.72 9.80 -24.03
CA ARG A 271 -26.95 10.40 -25.35
C ARG A 271 -26.61 9.45 -26.51
N SER A 272 -25.76 8.46 -26.30
CA SER A 272 -25.41 7.47 -27.32
C SER A 272 -26.42 6.32 -27.44
N GLU A 273 -27.35 6.18 -26.50
CA GLU A 273 -28.40 5.15 -26.50
C GLU A 273 -29.71 5.58 -27.17
N ASN A 274 -29.82 6.84 -27.60
CA ASN A 274 -30.96 7.32 -28.42
C ASN A 274 -30.43 7.79 -29.80
N PRO A 275 -30.27 6.90 -30.79
CA PRO A 275 -30.22 7.33 -32.19
C PRO A 275 -31.63 7.77 -32.60
N ALA A 276 -31.77 9.03 -32.98
CA ALA A 276 -32.96 9.54 -33.64
C ALA A 276 -33.15 8.91 -35.02
#